data_53e6ba5e972b8f322e1b98c00bfd9d79
#
_entry.id   53e6ba5e972b8f322e1b98c00bfd9d79
#
_cell.length_a   1.000
_cell.length_b   1.000
_cell.length_c   1.000
_cell.angle_alpha   90.00
_cell.angle_beta   90.00
_cell.angle_gamma   90.00
#
_symmetry.space_group_name_H-M   'P 1'
#
loop_
_entity.id
_entity.type
_entity.pdbx_description
1 polymer ?
#
loop_
_entity_poly.entity_id
_entity_poly.type
_entity_poly.pdbx_seq_one_letter_code
_entity_poly.pdbx_strand_id
1 'polypeptide(L)'
;MEMRRFSLSPQQKQQVKAQIQDVLVSREEVLFAYLHGSFLRDVPFEDIDIAVYLREDTVSGEDWLKTAFRLADAIEGCLGLPVDVQVLNTAPRGMQFTASAGELLCSRDEEFRCRFVERLWLEVMDFDYHARQMLKEALQG
;
A
#
# COMPACT_ATOMS: atom_id res chain seq x y z
N MET A 1 -27.00 3.51 5.72
CA MET A 1 -26.21 3.77 4.51
C MET A 1 -25.67 2.45 3.98
N GLU A 2 -26.05 2.06 2.79
CA GLU A 2 -25.58 0.81 2.21
C GLU A 2 -24.16 0.97 1.70
N MET A 3 -23.27 0.07 2.14
CA MET A 3 -21.93 0.00 1.59
C MET A 3 -21.99 -0.68 0.23
N ARG A 4 -21.49 0.00 -0.79
CA ARG A 4 -21.38 -0.60 -2.12
C ARG A 4 -20.21 -1.54 -2.18
N ARG A 5 -20.45 -2.72 -2.73
CA ARG A 5 -19.40 -3.70 -3.02
C ARG A 5 -19.35 -3.92 -4.52
N PHE A 6 -18.14 -4.14 -4.99
CA PHE A 6 -17.86 -4.31 -6.41
C PHE A 6 -17.24 -5.67 -6.66
N SER A 7 -17.59 -6.23 -7.81
CA SER A 7 -16.98 -7.47 -8.28
C SER A 7 -16.53 -7.28 -9.71
N LEU A 8 -15.26 -7.56 -9.96
CA LEU A 8 -14.65 -7.46 -11.29
C LEU A 8 -14.01 -8.78 -11.68
N SER A 9 -14.03 -9.08 -12.97
CA SER A 9 -13.30 -10.24 -13.50
C SER A 9 -11.79 -10.03 -13.38
N PRO A 10 -10.98 -11.10 -13.44
CA PRO A 10 -9.53 -10.95 -13.46
C PRO A 10 -9.03 -10.02 -14.55
N GLN A 11 -9.64 -10.06 -15.74
CA GLN A 11 -9.30 -9.19 -16.86
C GLN A 11 -9.62 -7.73 -16.56
N GLN A 12 -10.79 -7.47 -15.98
CA GLN A 12 -11.18 -6.12 -15.57
C GLN A 12 -10.24 -5.58 -14.48
N LYS A 13 -9.83 -6.42 -13.54
CA LYS A 13 -8.87 -6.05 -12.50
C LYS A 13 -7.51 -5.68 -13.09
N GLN A 14 -7.06 -6.39 -14.12
CA GLN A 14 -5.81 -6.06 -14.81
C GLN A 14 -5.91 -4.69 -15.51
N GLN A 15 -7.03 -4.38 -16.12
CA GLN A 15 -7.27 -3.08 -16.75
C GLN A 15 -7.26 -1.96 -15.71
N VAL A 16 -7.92 -2.16 -14.59
CA VAL A 16 -7.95 -1.20 -13.47
C VAL A 16 -6.52 -0.97 -12.96
N LYS A 17 -5.77 -2.03 -12.75
CA LYS A 17 -4.38 -1.95 -12.29
C LYS A 17 -3.51 -1.14 -13.27
N ALA A 18 -3.66 -1.36 -14.57
CA ALA A 18 -2.93 -0.63 -15.59
C ALA A 18 -3.26 0.87 -15.56
N GLN A 19 -4.54 1.22 -15.37
CA GLN A 19 -4.97 2.61 -15.25
C GLN A 19 -4.38 3.28 -14.01
N ILE A 20 -4.34 2.57 -12.88
CA ILE A 20 -3.72 3.07 -11.65
C ILE A 20 -2.23 3.32 -11.89
N GLN A 21 -1.53 2.39 -12.51
CA GLN A 21 -0.12 2.51 -12.83
C GLN A 21 0.16 3.75 -13.70
N ASP A 22 -0.67 4.01 -14.70
CA ASP A 22 -0.54 5.17 -15.59
C ASP A 22 -0.64 6.48 -14.81
N VAL A 23 -1.58 6.58 -13.87
CA VAL A 23 -1.71 7.78 -13.03
C VAL A 23 -0.48 7.96 -12.15
N LEU A 24 -0.04 6.88 -11.48
CA LEU A 24 1.08 6.94 -10.54
C LEU A 24 2.40 7.27 -11.24
N VAL A 25 2.63 6.74 -12.44
CA VAL A 25 3.84 7.01 -13.22
C VAL A 25 3.94 8.49 -13.60
N SER A 26 2.80 9.16 -13.80
CA SER A 26 2.77 10.59 -14.11
C SER A 26 3.01 11.48 -12.89
N ARG A 27 3.07 10.92 -11.68
CA ARG A 27 3.21 11.65 -10.42
C ARG A 27 4.63 11.45 -9.85
N GLU A 28 5.49 12.43 -10.07
CA GLU A 28 6.91 12.35 -9.66
C GLU A 28 7.11 12.27 -8.15
N GLU A 29 6.16 12.77 -7.37
CA GLU A 29 6.20 12.72 -5.91
C GLU A 29 6.05 11.31 -5.35
N VAL A 30 5.56 10.36 -6.15
CA VAL A 30 5.42 8.96 -5.73
C VAL A 30 6.72 8.22 -6.03
N LEU A 31 7.43 7.80 -4.99
CA LEU A 31 8.67 7.05 -5.13
C LEU A 31 8.40 5.59 -5.49
N PHE A 32 7.48 4.96 -4.78
CA PHE A 32 6.94 3.64 -5.13
C PHE A 32 5.55 3.47 -4.54
N ALA A 33 4.81 2.47 -5.03
CA ALA A 33 3.44 2.22 -4.59
C ALA A 33 3.09 0.74 -4.67
N TYR A 34 2.27 0.30 -3.73
CA TYR A 34 1.75 -1.07 -3.65
C TYR A 34 0.23 -1.07 -3.68
N LEU A 35 -0.32 -2.08 -4.35
CA LEU A 35 -1.74 -2.41 -4.31
C LEU A 35 -1.93 -3.52 -3.28
N HIS A 36 -2.89 -3.36 -2.36
CA HIS A 36 -3.15 -4.35 -1.33
C HIS A 36 -4.64 -4.43 -1.01
N GLY A 37 -5.00 -5.25 -0.04
CA GLY A 37 -6.37 -5.36 0.45
C GLY A 37 -7.24 -6.32 -0.37
N SER A 38 -8.54 -6.17 -0.21
CA SER A 38 -9.53 -7.11 -0.75
C SER A 38 -9.59 -7.13 -2.27
N PHE A 39 -9.18 -6.05 -2.95
CA PHE A 39 -9.14 -6.01 -4.41
C PHE A 39 -8.24 -7.11 -5.00
N LEU A 40 -7.18 -7.49 -4.29
CA LEU A 40 -6.26 -8.54 -4.73
C LEU A 40 -6.83 -9.96 -4.54
N ARG A 41 -7.88 -10.09 -3.75
CA ARG A 41 -8.49 -11.39 -3.46
C ARG A 41 -9.70 -11.63 -4.35
N ASP A 42 -10.09 -12.87 -4.52
CA ASP A 42 -11.27 -13.25 -5.28
C ASP A 42 -12.52 -13.11 -4.41
N VAL A 43 -12.78 -11.88 -3.98
CA VAL A 43 -13.94 -11.51 -3.14
C VAL A 43 -14.41 -10.12 -3.58
N PRO A 44 -15.69 -9.77 -3.30
CA PRO A 44 -16.16 -8.41 -3.52
C PRO A 44 -15.36 -7.42 -2.67
N PHE A 45 -15.10 -6.22 -3.21
CA PHE A 45 -14.35 -5.17 -2.53
C PHE A 45 -15.17 -3.88 -2.42
N GLU A 46 -14.92 -3.08 -1.40
CA GLU A 46 -15.59 -1.78 -1.19
C GLU A 46 -14.77 -0.64 -1.78
N ASP A 47 -13.45 -0.72 -1.63
CA ASP A 47 -12.51 0.25 -2.18
C ASP A 47 -11.24 -0.46 -2.63
N ILE A 48 -10.40 0.30 -3.32
CA ILE A 48 -9.10 -0.18 -3.80
C ILE A 48 -8.04 0.47 -2.91
N ASP A 49 -7.27 -0.34 -2.19
CA ASP A 49 -6.25 0.13 -1.26
C ASP A 49 -4.91 0.29 -1.97
N ILE A 50 -4.38 1.50 -1.97
CA ILE A 50 -3.10 1.84 -2.59
C ILE A 50 -2.21 2.49 -1.52
N ALA A 51 -1.04 1.91 -1.29
CA ALA A 51 -0.06 2.45 -0.37
C ALA A 51 1.08 3.09 -1.15
N VAL A 52 1.38 4.35 -0.89
CA VAL A 52 2.39 5.12 -1.61
C VAL A 52 3.49 5.57 -0.66
N TYR A 53 4.74 5.48 -1.13
CA TYR A 53 5.86 6.11 -0.45
C TYR A 53 6.18 7.41 -1.19
N LEU A 54 6.05 8.53 -0.50
CA LEU A 54 6.24 9.85 -1.09
C LEU A 54 7.69 10.30 -0.93
N ARG A 55 8.20 11.05 -1.92
CA ARG A 55 9.52 11.65 -1.85
C ARG A 55 9.55 12.69 -0.75
N GLU A 56 10.48 12.56 0.18
CA GLU A 56 10.63 13.47 1.30
C GLU A 56 11.27 14.81 0.88
N ASP A 57 12.00 14.80 -0.23
CA ASP A 57 12.65 15.99 -0.77
C ASP A 57 11.70 16.91 -1.55
N THR A 58 10.56 16.41 -2.01
CA THR A 58 9.59 17.18 -2.80
C THR A 58 8.27 17.42 -2.08
N VAL A 59 7.93 16.60 -1.09
CA VAL A 59 6.67 16.70 -0.35
C VAL A 59 6.99 16.76 1.14
N SER A 60 6.60 17.86 1.79
CA SER A 60 6.76 17.97 3.24
C SER A 60 5.77 17.08 3.97
N GLY A 61 6.12 16.64 5.19
CA GLY A 61 5.24 15.81 6.00
C GLY A 61 3.87 16.41 6.28
N GLU A 62 3.77 17.73 6.29
CA GLU A 62 2.50 18.46 6.47
C GLU A 62 1.56 18.27 5.28
N ASP A 63 2.10 18.04 4.07
CA ASP A 63 1.35 17.91 2.83
C ASP A 63 1.08 16.46 2.42
N TRP A 64 1.55 15.48 3.19
CA TRP A 64 1.39 14.07 2.82
C TRP A 64 -0.06 13.64 2.72
N LEU A 65 -0.89 14.03 3.67
CA LEU A 65 -2.32 13.70 3.65
C LEU A 65 -3.02 14.36 2.47
N LYS A 66 -2.71 15.62 2.20
CA LYS A 66 -3.23 16.34 1.04
C LYS A 66 -2.85 15.64 -0.27
N THR A 67 -1.59 15.24 -0.38
CA THR A 67 -1.09 14.54 -1.56
C THR A 67 -1.82 13.22 -1.75
N ALA A 68 -2.04 12.46 -0.67
CA ALA A 68 -2.79 11.22 -0.71
C ALA A 68 -4.22 11.43 -1.22
N PHE A 69 -4.91 12.45 -0.74
CA PHE A 69 -6.27 12.78 -1.21
C PHE A 69 -6.28 13.20 -2.68
N ARG A 70 -5.30 13.96 -3.13
CA ARG A 70 -5.19 14.36 -4.55
C ARG A 70 -4.94 13.16 -5.45
N LEU A 71 -4.11 12.22 -5.00
CA LEU A 71 -3.87 10.98 -5.73
C LEU A 71 -5.14 10.14 -5.81
N ALA A 72 -5.85 9.99 -4.69
CA ALA A 72 -7.11 9.25 -4.66
C ALA A 72 -8.13 9.87 -5.63
N ASP A 73 -8.30 11.19 -5.60
CA ASP A 73 -9.21 11.89 -6.50
C ASP A 73 -8.85 11.68 -7.96
N ALA A 74 -7.57 11.77 -8.30
CA ALA A 74 -7.09 11.58 -9.66
C ALA A 74 -7.37 10.15 -10.15
N ILE A 75 -7.12 9.16 -9.31
CA ILE A 75 -7.34 7.75 -9.65
C ILE A 75 -8.84 7.45 -9.76
N GLU A 76 -9.63 7.90 -8.79
CA GLU A 76 -11.09 7.73 -8.82
C GLU A 76 -11.71 8.36 -10.07
N GLY A 77 -11.20 9.54 -10.46
CA GLY A 77 -11.66 10.22 -11.68
C GLY A 77 -11.44 9.40 -12.94
N CYS A 78 -10.39 8.57 -12.97
CA CYS A 78 -10.10 7.69 -14.10
C CYS A 78 -10.88 6.38 -14.05
N LEU A 79 -11.08 5.83 -12.84
CA LEU A 79 -11.64 4.49 -12.67
C LEU A 79 -13.15 4.49 -12.48
N GLY A 80 -13.69 5.51 -11.84
CA GLY A 80 -15.09 5.49 -11.38
C GLY A 80 -15.33 4.55 -10.21
N LEU A 81 -14.27 4.15 -9.50
CA LEU A 81 -14.33 3.25 -8.34
C LEU A 81 -13.69 3.92 -7.13
N PRO A 82 -14.17 3.62 -5.90
CA PRO A 82 -13.58 4.20 -4.69
C PRO A 82 -12.15 3.73 -4.49
N VAL A 83 -11.27 4.67 -4.11
CA VAL A 83 -9.85 4.41 -3.88
C VAL A 83 -9.46 5.01 -2.54
N ASP A 84 -8.72 4.24 -1.75
CA ASP A 84 -8.11 4.70 -0.50
C ASP A 84 -6.60 4.71 -0.67
N VAL A 85 -5.98 5.89 -0.56
CA VAL A 85 -4.54 6.05 -0.69
C VAL A 85 -3.95 6.29 0.70
N GLN A 86 -3.05 5.40 1.11
CA GLN A 86 -2.34 5.50 2.39
C GLN A 86 -0.88 5.89 2.14
N VAL A 87 -0.33 6.71 3.04
CA VAL A 87 1.07 7.13 2.98
C VAL A 87 1.93 6.17 3.81
N LEU A 88 2.86 5.48 3.16
CA LEU A 88 3.75 4.53 3.83
C LEU A 88 4.77 5.20 4.73
N ASN A 89 5.19 6.42 4.41
CA ASN A 89 6.24 7.13 5.13
C ASN A 89 6.01 7.16 6.65
N THR A 90 4.76 7.33 7.06
CA THR A 90 4.37 7.45 8.47
C THR A 90 3.42 6.36 8.94
N ALA A 91 3.14 5.38 8.11
CA ALA A 91 2.23 4.29 8.48
C ALA A 91 2.85 3.43 9.59
N PRO A 92 2.01 2.83 10.45
CA PRO A 92 2.49 1.84 11.41
C PRO A 92 3.17 0.66 10.69
N ARG A 93 4.13 0.04 11.38
CA ARG A 93 4.93 -1.05 10.82
C ARG A 93 4.07 -2.20 10.29
N GLY A 94 3.00 -2.56 11.00
CA GLY A 94 2.08 -3.61 10.56
C GLY A 94 1.42 -3.30 9.23
N MET A 95 1.01 -2.06 9.02
CA MET A 95 0.44 -1.61 7.75
C MET A 95 1.48 -1.59 6.64
N GLN A 96 2.69 -1.10 6.92
CA GLN A 96 3.79 -1.11 5.96
C GLN A 96 4.07 -2.54 5.49
N PHE A 97 4.08 -3.49 6.42
CA PHE A 97 4.30 -4.91 6.13
C PHE A 97 3.18 -5.48 5.25
N THR A 98 1.94 -5.27 5.64
CA THR A 98 0.77 -5.76 4.90
C THR A 98 0.74 -5.20 3.47
N ALA A 99 1.00 -3.91 3.33
CA ALA A 99 1.02 -3.27 2.02
C ALA A 99 2.14 -3.81 1.13
N SER A 100 3.35 -3.97 1.68
CA SER A 100 4.51 -4.46 0.92
C SER A 100 4.41 -5.93 0.54
N ALA A 101 3.52 -6.68 1.17
CA ALA A 101 3.20 -8.05 0.79
C ALA A 101 2.19 -8.12 -0.36
N GLY A 102 1.61 -7.01 -0.78
CA GLY A 102 0.71 -6.93 -1.91
C GLY A 102 1.43 -6.91 -3.26
N GLU A 103 0.85 -6.24 -4.23
CA GLU A 103 1.44 -6.12 -5.57
C GLU A 103 2.11 -4.77 -5.78
N LEU A 104 3.33 -4.79 -6.27
CA LEU A 104 4.04 -3.56 -6.64
C LEU A 104 3.38 -2.94 -7.88
N LEU A 105 2.99 -1.66 -7.77
CA LEU A 105 2.41 -0.91 -8.87
C LEU A 105 3.45 -0.16 -9.67
N CYS A 106 4.38 0.51 -8.99
CA CYS A 106 5.46 1.25 -9.63
C CYS A 106 6.59 1.49 -8.64
N SER A 107 7.79 1.72 -9.17
CA SER A 107 8.96 2.09 -8.37
C SER A 107 9.92 2.92 -9.21
N ARG A 108 10.30 4.09 -8.70
CA ARG A 108 11.27 4.98 -9.34
C ARG A 108 12.69 4.77 -8.82
N ASP A 109 12.83 4.14 -7.65
CA ASP A 109 14.12 3.85 -7.02
C ASP A 109 14.06 2.46 -6.40
N GLU A 110 14.42 1.46 -7.19
CA GLU A 110 14.36 0.06 -6.78
C GLU A 110 15.33 -0.25 -5.63
N GLU A 111 16.49 0.40 -5.60
CA GLU A 111 17.44 0.20 -4.53
C GLU A 111 16.87 0.67 -3.19
N PHE A 112 16.28 1.85 -3.17
CA PHE A 112 15.63 2.38 -1.97
C PHE A 112 14.46 1.50 -1.54
N ARG A 113 13.60 1.11 -2.47
CA ARG A 113 12.43 0.28 -2.18
C ARG A 113 12.86 -1.07 -1.59
N CYS A 114 13.83 -1.72 -2.21
CA CYS A 114 14.33 -3.02 -1.73
C CYS A 114 14.92 -2.91 -0.33
N ARG A 115 15.68 -1.87 -0.03
CA ARG A 115 16.22 -1.63 1.31
C ARG A 115 15.12 -1.39 2.33
N PHE A 116 14.10 -0.62 1.95
CA PHE A 116 12.96 -0.34 2.82
C PHE A 116 12.21 -1.63 3.16
N VAL A 117 11.87 -2.42 2.16
CA VAL A 117 11.13 -3.68 2.33
C VAL A 117 11.97 -4.69 3.12
N GLU A 118 13.25 -4.84 2.79
CA GLU A 118 14.14 -5.76 3.49
C GLU A 118 14.24 -5.42 4.97
N ARG A 119 14.49 -4.16 5.31
CA ARG A 119 14.54 -3.72 6.70
C ARG A 119 13.24 -3.98 7.44
N LEU A 120 12.13 -3.66 6.79
CA LEU A 120 10.80 -3.84 7.35
C LEU A 120 10.52 -5.31 7.67
N TRP A 121 10.81 -6.21 6.74
CA TRP A 121 10.57 -7.63 6.92
C TRP A 121 11.48 -8.22 8.00
N LEU A 122 12.74 -7.79 8.06
CA LEU A 122 13.65 -8.23 9.12
C LEU A 122 13.17 -7.77 10.49
N GLU A 123 12.70 -6.54 10.61
CA GLU A 123 12.17 -6.01 11.87
C GLU A 123 10.91 -6.76 12.31
N VAL A 124 10.01 -7.08 11.40
CA VAL A 124 8.78 -7.82 11.70
C VAL A 124 9.11 -9.26 12.12
N MET A 125 10.01 -9.92 11.41
CA MET A 125 10.44 -11.28 11.74
C MET A 125 11.15 -11.33 13.09
N ASP A 126 12.00 -10.37 13.40
CA ASP A 126 12.70 -10.28 14.67
C ASP A 126 11.72 -10.10 15.83
N PHE A 127 10.74 -9.23 15.66
CA PHE A 127 9.68 -9.04 16.64
C PHE A 127 8.90 -10.34 16.88
N ASP A 128 8.52 -11.04 15.82
CA ASP A 128 7.79 -12.31 15.92
C ASP A 128 8.60 -13.37 16.63
N TYR A 129 9.89 -13.47 16.33
CA TYR A 129 10.81 -14.39 16.99
C TYR A 129 10.88 -14.12 18.50
N HIS A 130 11.07 -12.88 18.90
CA HIS A 130 11.14 -12.49 20.31
C HIS A 130 9.82 -12.76 21.03
N ALA A 131 8.69 -12.45 20.40
CA ALA A 131 7.38 -12.70 20.97
C ALA A 131 7.15 -14.19 21.24
N ARG A 132 7.56 -15.04 20.30
CA ARG A 132 7.46 -16.50 20.45
C ARG A 132 8.37 -17.01 21.56
N GLN A 133 9.58 -16.47 21.68
CA GLN A 133 10.50 -16.85 22.76
C GLN A 133 9.96 -16.47 24.14
N MET A 134 9.43 -15.27 24.27
CA MET A 134 8.81 -14.81 25.51
C MET A 134 7.64 -15.70 25.95
N LEU A 135 6.77 -16.06 24.99
CA LEU A 135 5.63 -16.93 25.23
C LEU A 135 6.11 -18.33 25.68
N LYS A 136 7.12 -18.85 25.01
CA LYS A 136 7.70 -20.16 25.32
C LYS A 136 8.25 -20.19 26.73
N GLU A 137 9.00 -19.16 27.13
CA GLU A 137 9.53 -19.02 28.48
C GLU A 137 8.41 -18.92 29.54
N ALA A 138 7.37 -18.16 29.25
CA ALA A 138 6.23 -18.02 30.15
C ALA A 138 5.51 -19.36 30.39
N LEU A 139 5.44 -20.19 29.34
CA LEU A 139 4.79 -21.51 29.44
C LEU A 139 5.67 -22.56 30.14
N GLN A 140 6.97 -22.39 30.18
CA GLN A 140 7.92 -23.29 30.81
C GLN A 140 8.21 -22.94 32.27
N GLY A 141 7.91 -21.71 32.63
CA GLY A 141 8.08 -21.23 33.99
C GLY A 141 6.93 -21.63 34.87
#